data_6cb7240156faf195386112787b2846e1
#
_entry.id   6cb7240156faf195386112787b2846e1
#
_cell.length_a   1.000
_cell.length_b   1.000
_cell.length_c   1.000
_cell.angle_alpha   90.00
_cell.angle_beta   90.00
_cell.angle_gamma   90.00
#
_symmetry.space_group_name_H-M   'P 1'
#
loop_
_entity.id
_entity.type
_entity.pdbx_description
1 polymer ?
#
loop_
_entity_poly.entity_id
_entity_poly.type
_entity_poly.pdbx_seq_one_letter_code
_entity_poly.pdbx_strand_id
1 'polypeptide(L)'
;VITQHEFGTTSWMDVVDPTSEELESLDQRFGLGDRTFDEARRRAARPTMQRFADHAYVVAFSGSLGEVDMYVGDGWFITVRLHDDKGREWDPTVALARIQRLAPDVTAGMMLATVIEELVDGYFDSTDILEDQLEGIEDRIFGEPLQAERRVQQDLFGVRRKLLELRRAVVPLREVLSALLRKEVQWVDGEALVVLRDTFDKLLRAVDLVDELRELVGNAVDAHLAVMSNQMNLVMKKLTAWGSIVFGATLIAGIYGMNFQHMPELGWFWGYPFALGSMAVMSFVLYRIFKRRDWL
;
A
#
# COMPACT_ATOMS: atom_id res chain seq x y z
N VAL A 1 3.55 -30.76 4.34
CA VAL A 1 2.32 -31.53 4.72
C VAL A 1 1.39 -31.58 3.52
N ILE A 2 0.93 -32.80 3.14
CA ILE A 2 0.02 -33.02 2.02
C ILE A 2 -1.38 -33.37 2.56
N THR A 3 -2.40 -32.63 2.15
CA THR A 3 -3.79 -32.92 2.44
C THR A 3 -4.50 -33.26 1.12
N GLN A 4 -5.20 -34.40 1.04
CA GLN A 4 -5.89 -34.85 -0.17
C GLN A 4 -7.39 -34.83 0.05
N HIS A 5 -8.12 -34.29 -0.94
CA HIS A 5 -9.57 -34.23 -0.99
C HIS A 5 -10.05 -34.92 -2.30
N GLU A 6 -11.04 -35.80 -2.21
CA GLU A 6 -11.60 -36.52 -3.35
C GLU A 6 -12.99 -35.96 -3.71
N PHE A 7 -13.22 -35.71 -5.00
CA PHE A 7 -14.46 -35.19 -5.55
C PHE A 7 -14.86 -35.99 -6.80
N GLY A 8 -15.62 -37.07 -6.59
CA GLY A 8 -15.96 -37.99 -7.67
C GLY A 8 -14.72 -38.62 -8.33
N THR A 9 -14.44 -38.26 -9.58
CA THR A 9 -13.28 -38.74 -10.35
C THR A 9 -12.07 -37.81 -10.26
N THR A 10 -12.19 -36.64 -9.59
CA THR A 10 -11.14 -35.63 -9.51
C THR A 10 -10.61 -35.53 -8.09
N SER A 11 -9.29 -35.41 -7.95
CA SER A 11 -8.64 -35.21 -6.65
C SER A 11 -8.01 -33.83 -6.56
N TRP A 12 -8.13 -33.20 -5.38
CA TRP A 12 -7.38 -32.00 -5.02
C TRP A 12 -6.38 -32.30 -3.91
N MET A 13 -5.10 -32.01 -4.17
CA MET A 13 -4.05 -32.10 -3.18
C MET A 13 -3.56 -30.72 -2.83
N ASP A 14 -3.66 -30.38 -1.54
CA ASP A 14 -3.12 -29.14 -0.99
C ASP A 14 -1.83 -29.44 -0.23
N VAL A 15 -0.75 -28.81 -0.64
CA VAL A 15 0.62 -29.09 -0.18
C VAL A 15 1.20 -27.85 0.45
N VAL A 16 1.57 -27.94 1.74
CA VAL A 16 2.12 -26.83 2.50
C VAL A 16 3.58 -27.14 2.83
N ASP A 17 4.49 -26.23 2.46
CA ASP A 17 5.93 -26.35 2.69
C ASP A 17 6.47 -27.75 2.39
N PRO A 18 6.38 -28.21 1.14
CA PRO A 18 6.77 -29.55 0.80
C PRO A 18 8.26 -29.80 1.00
N THR A 19 8.59 -30.97 1.52
CA THR A 19 9.97 -31.48 1.53
C THR A 19 10.39 -31.90 0.12
N SER A 20 11.69 -32.05 -0.11
CA SER A 20 12.18 -32.56 -1.41
C SER A 20 11.63 -33.95 -1.73
N GLU A 21 11.48 -34.82 -0.73
CA GLU A 21 10.92 -36.16 -0.89
C GLU A 21 9.43 -36.13 -1.26
N GLU A 22 8.65 -35.20 -0.66
CA GLU A 22 7.23 -35.00 -0.99
C GLU A 22 7.09 -34.50 -2.42
N LEU A 23 7.92 -33.57 -2.87
CA LEU A 23 7.92 -33.09 -4.25
C LEU A 23 8.29 -34.21 -5.26
N GLU A 24 9.33 -35.01 -4.97
CA GLU A 24 9.71 -36.14 -5.81
C GLU A 24 8.58 -37.19 -5.90
N SER A 25 7.84 -37.43 -4.82
CA SER A 25 6.70 -38.35 -4.82
C SER A 25 5.54 -37.82 -5.70
N LEU A 26 5.31 -36.51 -5.70
CA LEU A 26 4.32 -35.86 -6.57
C LEU A 26 4.74 -35.91 -8.03
N ASP A 27 6.03 -35.71 -8.32
CA ASP A 27 6.57 -35.86 -9.66
C ASP A 27 6.39 -37.27 -10.23
N GLN A 28 6.77 -38.28 -9.45
CA GLN A 28 6.61 -39.68 -9.84
C GLN A 28 5.14 -40.05 -10.11
N ARG A 29 4.20 -39.47 -9.37
CA ARG A 29 2.77 -39.74 -9.48
C ARG A 29 2.11 -38.97 -10.63
N PHE A 30 2.50 -37.73 -10.90
CA PHE A 30 1.80 -36.82 -11.82
C PHE A 30 2.64 -36.39 -13.03
N GLY A 31 3.93 -36.74 -13.08
CA GLY A 31 4.80 -36.45 -14.20
C GLY A 31 5.09 -34.94 -14.35
N LEU A 32 5.23 -34.22 -13.22
CA LEU A 32 5.33 -32.75 -13.23
C LEU A 32 6.66 -32.22 -13.76
N GLY A 33 7.70 -33.07 -13.73
CA GLY A 33 9.04 -32.81 -14.26
C GLY A 33 9.91 -31.89 -13.37
N ASP A 34 11.22 -32.15 -13.37
CA ASP A 34 12.21 -31.43 -12.51
C ASP A 34 12.16 -29.91 -12.62
N ARG A 35 11.86 -29.38 -13.82
CA ARG A 35 11.80 -27.92 -14.04
C ARG A 35 10.67 -27.24 -13.29
N THR A 36 9.55 -27.90 -13.14
CA THR A 36 8.36 -27.35 -12.52
C THR A 36 8.56 -27.17 -11.01
N PHE A 37 9.28 -28.09 -10.38
CA PHE A 37 9.62 -27.97 -8.95
C PHE A 37 10.78 -27.02 -8.65
N ASP A 38 11.73 -26.89 -9.56
CA ASP A 38 12.78 -25.87 -9.42
C ASP A 38 12.19 -24.47 -9.50
N GLU A 39 11.10 -24.27 -10.22
CA GLU A 39 10.34 -23.01 -10.29
C GLU A 39 9.51 -22.80 -9.04
N ALA A 40 8.79 -23.81 -8.53
CA ALA A 40 8.07 -23.72 -7.27
C ALA A 40 8.98 -23.45 -6.05
N ARG A 41 10.23 -23.93 -6.08
CA ARG A 41 11.24 -23.60 -5.06
C ARG A 41 11.77 -22.18 -5.18
N ARG A 42 11.72 -21.60 -6.38
CA ARG A 42 12.11 -20.20 -6.64
C ARG A 42 10.85 -19.35 -6.64
N ARG A 43 10.57 -18.73 -5.51
CA ARG A 43 9.40 -17.82 -5.39
C ARG A 43 9.21 -17.01 -6.65
N ALA A 44 8.03 -17.08 -7.20
CA ALA A 44 7.68 -16.31 -8.38
C ALA A 44 7.65 -14.82 -8.05
N ALA A 45 8.23 -14.00 -8.92
CA ALA A 45 8.18 -12.55 -8.74
C ALA A 45 6.81 -11.95 -9.12
N ARG A 46 5.96 -12.70 -9.85
CA ARG A 46 4.66 -12.26 -10.39
C ARG A 46 3.84 -13.47 -10.85
N PRO A 47 2.50 -13.32 -10.96
CA PRO A 47 1.64 -14.30 -11.60
C PRO A 47 2.15 -14.70 -12.98
N THR A 48 2.11 -16.00 -13.27
CA THR A 48 2.54 -16.58 -14.54
C THR A 48 1.78 -17.87 -14.82
N MET A 49 1.76 -18.28 -16.08
CA MET A 49 1.23 -19.56 -16.51
C MET A 49 2.19 -20.22 -17.48
N GLN A 50 2.40 -21.51 -17.30
CA GLN A 50 3.14 -22.36 -18.22
C GLN A 50 2.30 -23.56 -18.60
N ARG A 51 2.35 -23.96 -19.86
CA ARG A 51 1.63 -25.11 -20.37
C ARG A 51 2.60 -26.21 -20.73
N PHE A 52 2.32 -27.39 -20.24
CA PHE A 52 2.98 -28.66 -20.58
C PHE A 52 2.06 -29.55 -21.40
N ALA A 53 2.51 -30.71 -21.81
CA ALA A 53 1.73 -31.64 -22.65
C ALA A 53 0.55 -32.25 -21.89
N ASP A 54 0.73 -32.54 -20.62
CA ASP A 54 -0.17 -33.30 -19.74
C ASP A 54 -0.70 -32.50 -18.53
N HIS A 55 -0.20 -31.28 -18.33
CA HIS A 55 -0.67 -30.38 -17.26
C HIS A 55 -0.42 -28.91 -17.58
N ALA A 56 -0.97 -28.01 -16.77
CA ALA A 56 -0.62 -26.60 -16.76
C ALA A 56 -0.20 -26.18 -15.34
N TYR A 57 0.76 -25.29 -15.27
CA TYR A 57 1.25 -24.67 -14.04
C TYR A 57 0.85 -23.20 -14.04
N VAL A 58 0.22 -22.77 -12.96
CA VAL A 58 -0.27 -21.39 -12.76
C VAL A 58 0.20 -20.89 -11.42
N VAL A 59 0.83 -19.73 -11.38
CA VAL A 59 1.18 -19.02 -10.15
C VAL A 59 0.29 -17.81 -9.99
N ALA A 60 -0.29 -17.68 -8.81
CA ALA A 60 -1.03 -16.49 -8.40
C ALA A 60 -0.69 -16.14 -6.95
N PHE A 61 -1.19 -14.99 -6.49
CA PHE A 61 -0.97 -14.52 -5.13
C PHE A 61 -2.31 -14.23 -4.48
N SER A 62 -2.44 -14.51 -3.19
CA SER A 62 -3.60 -14.11 -2.40
C SER A 62 -3.62 -12.59 -2.15
N GLY A 63 -4.72 -12.06 -1.62
CA GLY A 63 -4.81 -10.68 -1.15
C GLY A 63 -3.75 -10.35 -0.09
N SER A 64 -3.41 -11.30 0.78
CA SER A 64 -2.30 -11.18 1.72
C SER A 64 -0.91 -11.26 1.08
N LEU A 65 -0.84 -11.48 -0.25
CA LEU A 65 0.39 -11.69 -1.03
C LEU A 65 1.11 -13.00 -0.72
N GLY A 66 0.40 -14.00 -0.20
CA GLY A 66 0.85 -15.39 -0.15
C GLY A 66 0.88 -15.98 -1.55
N GLU A 67 1.98 -16.62 -1.94
CA GLU A 67 2.14 -17.31 -3.22
C GLU A 67 1.37 -18.62 -3.21
N VAL A 68 0.67 -18.90 -4.31
CA VAL A 68 -0.07 -20.13 -4.54
C VAL A 68 0.31 -20.67 -5.91
N ASP A 69 1.00 -21.79 -5.91
CA ASP A 69 1.34 -22.54 -7.10
C ASP A 69 0.27 -23.56 -7.37
N MET A 70 -0.29 -23.58 -8.56
CA MET A 70 -1.40 -24.42 -8.95
C MET A 70 -1.00 -25.28 -10.16
N TYR A 71 -1.25 -26.57 -10.06
CA TYR A 71 -1.06 -27.51 -11.15
C TYR A 71 -2.41 -28.14 -11.50
N VAL A 72 -2.76 -28.16 -12.76
CA VAL A 72 -4.02 -28.71 -13.25
C VAL A 72 -3.76 -29.70 -14.36
N GLY A 73 -4.30 -30.89 -14.21
CA GLY A 73 -4.21 -31.99 -15.19
C GLY A 73 -5.51 -32.76 -15.32
N ASP A 74 -5.47 -33.92 -15.97
CA ASP A 74 -6.65 -34.76 -16.21
C ASP A 74 -7.08 -35.47 -14.92
N GLY A 75 -8.20 -35.02 -14.33
CA GLY A 75 -8.74 -35.57 -13.09
C GLY A 75 -7.97 -35.24 -11.82
N TRP A 76 -7.05 -34.30 -11.84
CA TRP A 76 -6.31 -33.86 -10.64
C TRP A 76 -5.99 -32.39 -10.64
N PHE A 77 -5.93 -31.82 -9.44
CA PHE A 77 -5.55 -30.45 -9.15
C PHE A 77 -4.63 -30.43 -7.91
N ILE A 78 -3.54 -29.67 -7.96
CA ILE A 78 -2.59 -29.56 -6.86
C ILE A 78 -2.38 -28.08 -6.57
N THR A 79 -2.43 -27.70 -5.29
CA THR A 79 -1.98 -26.40 -4.80
C THR A 79 -0.75 -26.59 -3.95
N VAL A 80 0.29 -25.77 -4.18
CA VAL A 80 1.50 -25.72 -3.34
C VAL A 80 1.59 -24.33 -2.74
N ARG A 81 1.73 -24.29 -1.44
CA ARG A 81 1.81 -23.06 -0.65
C ARG A 81 3.12 -23.04 0.13
N LEU A 82 3.85 -21.94 0.04
CA LEU A 82 5.08 -21.74 0.77
C LEU A 82 4.89 -20.64 1.82
N HIS A 83 5.22 -20.93 3.07
CA HIS A 83 5.29 -19.90 4.10
C HIS A 83 6.41 -18.90 3.75
N ASP A 84 6.11 -17.61 3.84
CA ASP A 84 7.13 -16.59 3.69
C ASP A 84 7.62 -16.08 5.06
N ASP A 85 8.79 -15.39 5.06
CA ASP A 85 9.37 -14.81 6.27
C ASP A 85 8.47 -13.75 6.93
N LYS A 86 7.40 -13.31 6.26
CA LYS A 86 6.42 -12.32 6.73
C LYS A 86 5.12 -12.97 7.21
N GLY A 87 5.03 -14.30 7.18
CA GLY A 87 3.84 -15.07 7.55
C GLY A 87 2.67 -14.86 6.59
N ARG A 88 2.94 -14.53 5.32
CA ARG A 88 1.92 -14.40 4.28
C ARG A 88 1.57 -15.77 3.75
N GLU A 89 0.34 -16.16 3.94
CA GLU A 89 -0.19 -17.46 3.55
C GLU A 89 -1.59 -17.29 2.95
N TRP A 90 -1.94 -18.18 2.03
CA TRP A 90 -3.30 -18.33 1.57
C TRP A 90 -3.99 -19.44 2.36
N ASP A 91 -5.24 -19.21 2.81
CA ASP A 91 -6.06 -20.23 3.47
C ASP A 91 -7.03 -20.87 2.45
N PRO A 92 -6.92 -22.16 2.12
CA PRO A 92 -7.76 -22.83 1.16
C PRO A 92 -9.19 -23.10 1.65
N THR A 93 -9.50 -22.84 2.91
CA THR A 93 -10.77 -23.22 3.56
C THR A 93 -11.99 -22.70 2.80
N VAL A 94 -11.94 -21.46 2.30
CA VAL A 94 -13.04 -20.83 1.56
C VAL A 94 -13.22 -21.50 0.20
N ALA A 95 -12.13 -21.67 -0.56
CA ALA A 95 -12.13 -22.34 -1.85
C ALA A 95 -12.61 -23.80 -1.71
N LEU A 96 -12.11 -24.52 -0.71
CA LEU A 96 -12.52 -25.88 -0.40
C LEU A 96 -14.03 -25.97 -0.11
N ALA A 97 -14.57 -25.08 0.71
CA ALA A 97 -15.99 -25.04 1.03
C ALA A 97 -16.85 -24.73 -0.22
N ARG A 98 -16.37 -23.87 -1.14
CA ARG A 98 -17.05 -23.60 -2.43
C ARG A 98 -17.05 -24.85 -3.32
N ILE A 99 -15.91 -25.53 -3.46
CA ILE A 99 -15.78 -26.74 -4.27
C ILE A 99 -16.64 -27.87 -3.70
N GLN A 100 -16.71 -28.05 -2.39
CA GLN A 100 -17.57 -29.04 -1.75
C GLN A 100 -19.07 -28.86 -2.04
N ARG A 101 -19.52 -27.60 -2.25
CA ARG A 101 -20.91 -27.31 -2.63
C ARG A 101 -21.21 -27.63 -4.10
N LEU A 102 -20.20 -27.64 -4.94
CA LEU A 102 -20.32 -27.97 -6.36
C LEU A 102 -20.30 -29.51 -6.62
N ALA A 103 -19.84 -30.31 -5.62
CA ALA A 103 -19.73 -31.77 -5.73
C ALA A 103 -21.07 -32.46 -6.15
N PRO A 104 -21.05 -33.66 -6.78
CA PRO A 104 -19.96 -34.64 -6.74
C PRO A 104 -18.99 -34.61 -7.95
N ASP A 105 -19.31 -33.95 -9.06
CA ASP A 105 -18.57 -34.11 -10.31
C ASP A 105 -17.81 -32.82 -10.70
N VAL A 106 -16.98 -32.29 -9.77
CA VAL A 106 -16.17 -31.10 -10.02
C VAL A 106 -14.94 -31.47 -10.84
N THR A 107 -14.73 -30.78 -11.96
CA THR A 107 -13.53 -30.94 -12.79
C THR A 107 -12.32 -30.23 -12.22
N ALA A 108 -11.10 -30.65 -12.57
CA ALA A 108 -9.87 -29.97 -12.16
C ALA A 108 -9.81 -28.51 -12.64
N GLY A 109 -10.35 -28.23 -13.83
CA GLY A 109 -10.49 -26.87 -14.34
C GLY A 109 -11.43 -25.99 -13.50
N MET A 110 -12.52 -26.58 -12.98
CA MET A 110 -13.43 -25.87 -12.08
C MET A 110 -12.79 -25.59 -10.72
N MET A 111 -11.97 -26.52 -10.20
CA MET A 111 -11.20 -26.29 -8.97
C MET A 111 -10.22 -25.13 -9.15
N LEU A 112 -9.46 -25.11 -10.26
CA LEU A 112 -8.58 -24.00 -10.61
C LEU A 112 -9.35 -22.67 -10.69
N ALA A 113 -10.49 -22.65 -11.39
CA ALA A 113 -11.32 -21.45 -11.53
C ALA A 113 -11.82 -20.94 -10.18
N THR A 114 -12.27 -21.83 -9.29
CA THR A 114 -12.76 -21.50 -7.95
C THR A 114 -11.66 -20.94 -7.05
N VAL A 115 -10.45 -21.52 -7.12
CA VAL A 115 -9.30 -21.00 -6.35
C VAL A 115 -8.89 -19.62 -6.86
N ILE A 116 -8.79 -19.43 -8.18
CA ILE A 116 -8.46 -18.10 -8.73
C ILE A 116 -9.54 -17.07 -8.40
N GLU A 117 -10.82 -17.43 -8.42
CA GLU A 117 -11.91 -16.53 -8.02
C GLU A 117 -11.76 -16.08 -6.57
N GLU A 118 -11.46 -16.99 -5.68
CA GLU A 118 -11.24 -16.66 -4.25
C GLU A 118 -10.02 -15.77 -4.05
N LEU A 119 -8.91 -16.04 -4.77
CA LEU A 119 -7.73 -15.16 -4.71
C LEU A 119 -8.05 -13.74 -5.20
N VAL A 120 -8.87 -13.59 -6.23
CA VAL A 120 -9.32 -12.28 -6.75
C VAL A 120 -10.27 -11.59 -5.78
N ASP A 121 -11.19 -12.33 -5.14
CA ASP A 121 -12.07 -11.78 -4.09
C ASP A 121 -11.21 -11.19 -2.95
N GLY A 122 -10.14 -11.86 -2.53
CA GLY A 122 -9.22 -11.37 -1.49
C GLY A 122 -8.45 -10.10 -1.85
N TYR A 123 -8.38 -9.69 -3.11
CA TYR A 123 -7.81 -8.40 -3.49
C TYR A 123 -8.69 -7.23 -3.07
N PHE A 124 -10.02 -7.39 -3.12
CA PHE A 124 -10.96 -6.37 -2.64
C PHE A 124 -10.81 -6.15 -1.13
N ASP A 125 -10.76 -7.25 -0.34
CA ASP A 125 -10.52 -7.14 1.10
C ASP A 125 -9.20 -6.38 1.41
N SER A 126 -8.19 -6.62 0.59
CA SER A 126 -6.89 -5.96 0.75
C SER A 126 -6.91 -4.49 0.34
N THR A 127 -7.69 -4.13 -0.69
CA THR A 127 -7.89 -2.73 -1.07
C THR A 127 -8.68 -1.97 -0.03
N ASP A 128 -9.74 -2.56 0.54
CA ASP A 128 -10.55 -1.95 1.60
C ASP A 128 -9.70 -1.65 2.85
N ILE A 129 -8.86 -2.60 3.28
CA ILE A 129 -7.93 -2.39 4.39
C ILE A 129 -6.94 -1.23 4.11
N LEU A 130 -6.48 -1.10 2.87
CA LEU A 130 -5.54 -0.03 2.50
C LEU A 130 -6.23 1.33 2.38
N GLU A 131 -7.49 1.35 1.95
CA GLU A 131 -8.34 2.54 1.92
C GLU A 131 -8.59 3.07 3.33
N ASP A 132 -9.03 2.21 4.26
CA ASP A 132 -9.22 2.56 5.68
C ASP A 132 -7.92 3.11 6.31
N GLN A 133 -6.76 2.51 5.97
CA GLN A 133 -5.47 3.01 6.45
C GLN A 133 -5.15 4.40 5.91
N LEU A 134 -5.47 4.66 4.63
CA LEU A 134 -5.25 5.95 3.99
C LEU A 134 -6.16 7.03 4.58
N GLU A 135 -7.45 6.74 4.78
CA GLU A 135 -8.41 7.64 5.42
C GLU A 135 -7.94 8.05 6.83
N GLY A 136 -7.52 7.07 7.64
CA GLY A 136 -6.95 7.36 8.97
C GLY A 136 -5.64 8.17 8.92
N ILE A 137 -4.89 8.15 7.83
CA ILE A 137 -3.72 9.00 7.64
C ILE A 137 -4.16 10.42 7.24
N GLU A 138 -5.14 10.57 6.35
CA GLU A 138 -5.69 11.86 5.94
C GLU A 138 -6.28 12.63 7.12
N ASP A 139 -7.03 11.96 8.00
CA ASP A 139 -7.53 12.55 9.23
C ASP A 139 -6.41 13.14 10.10
N ARG A 140 -5.28 12.47 10.18
CA ARG A 140 -4.11 12.97 10.92
C ARG A 140 -3.41 14.13 10.21
N ILE A 141 -3.37 14.16 8.88
CA ILE A 141 -2.80 15.28 8.11
C ILE A 141 -3.55 16.57 8.42
N PHE A 142 -4.88 16.51 8.53
CA PHE A 142 -5.73 17.69 8.72
C PHE A 142 -6.06 17.99 10.18
N GLY A 143 -5.96 17.00 11.08
CA GLY A 143 -6.42 17.09 12.47
C GLY A 143 -5.38 17.36 13.53
N GLU A 144 -4.09 17.04 13.34
CA GLU A 144 -3.08 17.09 14.40
C GLU A 144 -1.94 18.10 14.19
N PRO A 145 -1.41 18.67 15.30
CA PRO A 145 -0.23 19.54 15.23
C PRO A 145 1.06 18.74 15.08
N LEU A 146 2.06 19.34 14.45
CA LEU A 146 3.49 19.06 14.22
C LEU A 146 4.18 17.79 14.82
N GLN A 147 3.65 17.15 15.86
CA GLN A 147 4.32 15.99 16.50
C GLN A 147 4.11 14.66 15.78
N ALA A 148 3.11 14.57 14.91
CA ALA A 148 2.79 13.34 14.15
C ALA A 148 3.51 13.23 12.80
N GLU A 149 4.26 14.25 12.40
CA GLU A 149 4.81 14.45 11.04
C GLU A 149 5.60 13.25 10.49
N ARG A 150 6.56 12.73 11.28
CA ARG A 150 7.37 11.58 10.85
C ARG A 150 6.55 10.31 10.71
N ARG A 151 5.52 10.13 11.54
CA ARG A 151 4.65 8.95 11.50
C ARG A 151 3.76 8.98 10.27
N VAL A 152 3.13 10.13 9.98
CA VAL A 152 2.31 10.31 8.77
C VAL A 152 3.11 9.97 7.51
N GLN A 153 4.33 10.49 7.39
CA GLN A 153 5.20 10.20 6.25
C GLN A 153 5.54 8.70 6.16
N GLN A 154 5.89 8.06 7.27
CA GLN A 154 6.21 6.63 7.31
C GLN A 154 5.01 5.78 6.92
N ASP A 155 3.81 6.12 7.42
CA ASP A 155 2.57 5.40 7.16
C ASP A 155 2.16 5.54 5.68
N LEU A 156 2.25 6.75 5.08
CA LEU A 156 2.02 6.96 3.65
C LEU A 156 2.97 6.11 2.78
N PHE A 157 4.25 6.06 3.12
CA PHE A 157 5.20 5.18 2.43
C PHE A 157 4.87 3.70 2.64
N GLY A 158 4.36 3.33 3.80
CA GLY A 158 3.90 1.98 4.12
C GLY A 158 2.74 1.55 3.22
N VAL A 159 1.70 2.38 3.11
CA VAL A 159 0.54 2.14 2.22
C VAL A 159 0.98 2.09 0.76
N ARG A 160 1.78 3.06 0.31
CA ARG A 160 2.33 3.07 -1.06
C ARG A 160 3.09 1.79 -1.41
N ARG A 161 3.90 1.28 -0.49
CA ARG A 161 4.66 0.05 -0.70
C ARG A 161 3.74 -1.16 -0.83
N LYS A 162 2.73 -1.29 0.04
CA LYS A 162 1.74 -2.38 -0.01
C LYS A 162 0.95 -2.34 -1.32
N LEU A 163 0.52 -1.17 -1.78
CA LEU A 163 -0.16 -0.99 -3.07
C LEU A 163 0.72 -1.40 -4.26
N LEU A 164 2.02 -1.11 -4.21
CA LEU A 164 2.94 -1.55 -5.25
C LEU A 164 3.13 -3.08 -5.25
N GLU A 165 3.19 -3.70 -4.07
CA GLU A 165 3.25 -5.16 -3.94
C GLU A 165 1.95 -5.80 -4.46
N LEU A 166 0.78 -5.27 -4.08
CA LEU A 166 -0.53 -5.74 -4.55
C LEU A 166 -0.68 -5.59 -6.08
N ARG A 167 -0.28 -4.46 -6.64
CA ARG A 167 -0.30 -4.23 -8.08
C ARG A 167 0.53 -5.25 -8.87
N ARG A 168 1.68 -5.69 -8.32
CA ARG A 168 2.52 -6.73 -8.93
C ARG A 168 1.85 -8.11 -8.91
N ALA A 169 0.92 -8.35 -8.01
CA ALA A 169 0.11 -9.55 -7.97
C ALA A 169 -1.09 -9.45 -8.94
N VAL A 170 -1.81 -8.33 -8.92
CA VAL A 170 -3.10 -8.18 -9.63
C VAL A 170 -2.91 -7.97 -11.14
N VAL A 171 -2.02 -7.07 -11.57
CA VAL A 171 -1.91 -6.68 -12.98
C VAL A 171 -1.45 -7.83 -13.90
N PRO A 172 -0.41 -8.63 -13.56
CA PRO A 172 0.00 -9.72 -14.43
C PRO A 172 -0.98 -10.90 -14.44
N LEU A 173 -1.81 -11.07 -13.41
CA LEU A 173 -2.84 -12.11 -13.37
C LEU A 173 -3.85 -11.96 -14.52
N ARG A 174 -4.04 -10.73 -15.03
CA ARG A 174 -4.87 -10.48 -16.22
C ARG A 174 -4.38 -11.25 -17.45
N GLU A 175 -3.07 -11.39 -17.64
CA GLU A 175 -2.51 -12.16 -18.75
C GLU A 175 -2.77 -13.65 -18.56
N VAL A 176 -2.64 -14.15 -17.34
CA VAL A 176 -2.94 -15.54 -16.98
C VAL A 176 -4.40 -15.87 -17.26
N LEU A 177 -5.34 -15.06 -16.73
CA LEU A 177 -6.77 -15.27 -16.98
C LEU A 177 -7.14 -15.15 -18.45
N SER A 178 -6.53 -14.19 -19.18
CA SER A 178 -6.74 -14.07 -20.64
C SER A 178 -6.31 -15.34 -21.38
N ALA A 179 -5.20 -15.97 -20.98
CA ALA A 179 -4.72 -17.20 -21.59
C ALA A 179 -5.65 -18.38 -21.28
N LEU A 180 -6.12 -18.49 -20.03
CA LEU A 180 -7.12 -19.51 -19.64
C LEU A 180 -8.43 -19.35 -20.44
N LEU A 181 -8.92 -18.12 -20.60
CA LEU A 181 -10.14 -17.83 -21.38
C LEU A 181 -9.99 -18.12 -22.87
N ARG A 182 -8.78 -18.03 -23.44
CA ARG A 182 -8.50 -18.48 -24.82
C ARG A 182 -8.42 -19.99 -24.99
N LYS A 183 -8.72 -20.75 -23.92
CA LYS A 183 -8.65 -22.22 -23.90
C LYS A 183 -7.25 -22.76 -24.22
N GLU A 184 -6.24 -22.06 -23.75
CA GLU A 184 -4.86 -22.54 -23.90
C GLU A 184 -4.57 -23.76 -23.02
N VAL A 185 -5.44 -24.02 -22.04
CA VAL A 185 -5.40 -25.19 -21.14
C VAL A 185 -6.62 -26.07 -21.42
N GLN A 186 -6.39 -27.31 -21.85
CA GLN A 186 -7.44 -28.22 -22.31
C GLN A 186 -8.38 -28.71 -21.20
N TRP A 187 -7.95 -28.68 -19.93
CA TRP A 187 -8.75 -29.11 -18.77
C TRP A 187 -9.66 -28.00 -18.23
N VAL A 188 -9.59 -26.80 -18.82
CA VAL A 188 -10.41 -25.65 -18.46
C VAL A 188 -11.45 -25.43 -19.55
N ASP A 189 -12.67 -25.90 -19.31
CA ASP A 189 -13.79 -25.87 -20.24
C ASP A 189 -15.14 -25.62 -19.53
N GLY A 190 -16.23 -25.64 -20.30
CA GLY A 190 -17.60 -25.59 -19.80
C GLY A 190 -17.86 -24.49 -18.77
N GLU A 191 -18.34 -24.89 -17.59
CA GLU A 191 -18.68 -23.97 -16.50
C GLU A 191 -17.47 -23.24 -15.90
N ALA A 192 -16.28 -23.87 -15.92
CA ALA A 192 -15.05 -23.25 -15.46
C ALA A 192 -14.73 -21.96 -16.24
N LEU A 193 -14.98 -21.94 -17.55
CA LEU A 193 -14.80 -20.74 -18.38
C LEU A 193 -15.78 -19.62 -18.04
N VAL A 194 -17.00 -19.96 -17.58
CA VAL A 194 -17.98 -18.95 -17.14
C VAL A 194 -17.48 -18.30 -15.86
N VAL A 195 -17.05 -19.09 -14.86
CA VAL A 195 -16.48 -18.58 -13.61
C VAL A 195 -15.24 -17.71 -13.88
N LEU A 196 -14.33 -18.18 -14.75
CA LEU A 196 -13.12 -17.41 -15.07
C LEU A 196 -13.43 -16.12 -15.82
N ARG A 197 -14.50 -16.04 -16.60
CA ARG A 197 -14.91 -14.79 -17.25
C ARG A 197 -15.41 -13.77 -16.25
N ASP A 198 -16.26 -14.19 -15.30
CA ASP A 198 -16.74 -13.33 -14.24
C ASP A 198 -15.59 -12.89 -13.33
N THR A 199 -14.65 -13.80 -13.05
CA THR A 199 -13.43 -13.51 -12.30
C THR A 199 -12.53 -12.53 -13.03
N PHE A 200 -12.44 -12.61 -14.36
CA PHE A 200 -11.68 -11.64 -15.16
C PHE A 200 -12.27 -10.23 -15.06
N ASP A 201 -13.59 -10.10 -15.11
CA ASP A 201 -14.26 -8.81 -14.92
C ASP A 201 -14.08 -8.25 -13.50
N LYS A 202 -14.09 -9.12 -12.48
CA LYS A 202 -13.74 -8.75 -11.10
C LYS A 202 -12.28 -8.27 -11.02
N LEU A 203 -11.35 -9.00 -11.65
CA LEU A 203 -9.92 -8.65 -11.66
C LEU A 203 -9.67 -7.28 -12.29
N LEU A 204 -10.37 -6.93 -13.38
CA LEU A 204 -10.25 -5.59 -13.98
C LEU A 204 -10.65 -4.50 -12.99
N ARG A 205 -11.76 -4.69 -12.26
CA ARG A 205 -12.17 -3.75 -11.22
C ARG A 205 -11.14 -3.65 -10.09
N ALA A 206 -10.54 -4.77 -9.68
CA ALA A 206 -9.48 -4.75 -8.66
C ALA A 206 -8.23 -4.00 -9.14
N VAL A 207 -7.87 -4.11 -10.43
CA VAL A 207 -6.78 -3.31 -11.04
C VAL A 207 -7.08 -1.82 -10.95
N ASP A 208 -8.31 -1.42 -11.32
CA ASP A 208 -8.74 -0.02 -11.32
C ASP A 208 -8.71 0.56 -9.89
N LEU A 209 -9.23 -0.19 -8.89
CA LEU A 209 -9.18 0.21 -7.48
C LEU A 209 -7.74 0.38 -6.95
N VAL A 210 -6.83 -0.52 -7.29
CA VAL A 210 -5.42 -0.41 -6.88
C VAL A 210 -4.77 0.83 -7.52
N ASP A 211 -5.07 1.15 -8.78
CA ASP A 211 -4.52 2.33 -9.44
C ASP A 211 -5.15 3.62 -8.90
N GLU A 212 -6.45 3.63 -8.55
CA GLU A 212 -7.15 4.74 -7.88
C GLU A 212 -6.54 5.01 -6.48
N LEU A 213 -6.38 3.99 -5.64
CA LEU A 213 -5.75 4.15 -4.32
C LEU A 213 -4.31 4.67 -4.42
N ARG A 214 -3.57 4.31 -5.47
CA ARG A 214 -2.23 4.85 -5.69
C ARG A 214 -2.26 6.35 -6.01
N GLU A 215 -3.25 6.81 -6.75
CA GLU A 215 -3.46 8.24 -7.02
C GLU A 215 -3.84 8.98 -5.74
N LEU A 216 -4.77 8.43 -4.94
CA LEU A 216 -5.16 9.00 -3.64
C LEU A 216 -3.96 9.13 -2.68
N VAL A 217 -3.10 8.11 -2.58
CA VAL A 217 -1.85 8.21 -1.80
C VAL A 217 -0.95 9.34 -2.32
N GLY A 218 -0.87 9.53 -3.64
CA GLY A 218 -0.14 10.66 -4.24
C GLY A 218 -0.70 12.00 -3.78
N ASN A 219 -2.01 12.16 -3.85
CA ASN A 219 -2.71 13.36 -3.42
C ASN A 219 -2.54 13.63 -1.90
N ALA A 220 -2.58 12.58 -1.07
CA ALA A 220 -2.36 12.69 0.37
C ALA A 220 -0.91 13.15 0.69
N VAL A 221 0.09 12.69 -0.07
CA VAL A 221 1.48 13.17 0.06
C VAL A 221 1.56 14.66 -0.28
N ASP A 222 0.93 15.10 -1.38
CA ASP A 222 0.94 16.51 -1.78
C ASP A 222 0.20 17.39 -0.77
N ALA A 223 -0.94 16.93 -0.24
CA ALA A 223 -1.67 17.61 0.83
C ALA A 223 -0.83 17.73 2.10
N HIS A 224 -0.13 16.67 2.50
CA HIS A 224 0.78 16.70 3.65
C HIS A 224 1.88 17.74 3.47
N LEU A 225 2.53 17.80 2.32
CA LEU A 225 3.56 18.80 2.02
C LEU A 225 3.00 20.22 2.03
N ALA A 226 1.78 20.43 1.53
CA ALA A 226 1.12 21.73 1.55
C ALA A 226 0.79 22.18 2.99
N VAL A 227 0.30 21.30 3.84
CA VAL A 227 0.04 21.57 5.27
C VAL A 227 1.35 21.93 5.97
N MET A 228 2.43 21.18 5.77
CA MET A 228 3.76 21.47 6.32
C MET A 228 4.29 22.84 5.88
N SER A 229 4.19 23.14 4.59
CA SER A 229 4.60 24.43 4.04
C SER A 229 3.82 25.59 4.67
N ASN A 230 2.51 25.42 4.85
CA ASN A 230 1.68 26.44 5.51
C ASN A 230 2.06 26.63 6.98
N GLN A 231 2.33 25.55 7.73
CA GLN A 231 2.80 25.62 9.11
C GLN A 231 4.17 26.31 9.22
N MET A 232 5.11 25.99 8.32
CA MET A 232 6.40 26.66 8.26
C MET A 232 6.23 28.18 8.03
N ASN A 233 5.33 28.56 7.12
CA ASN A 233 5.00 29.96 6.87
C ASN A 233 4.44 30.67 8.12
N LEU A 234 3.60 29.99 8.90
CA LEU A 234 3.07 30.51 10.16
C LEU A 234 4.19 30.72 11.20
N VAL A 235 5.11 29.76 11.33
CA VAL A 235 6.28 29.91 12.21
C VAL A 235 7.17 31.07 11.77
N MET A 236 7.43 31.19 10.46
CA MET A 236 8.23 32.29 9.90
C MET A 236 7.56 33.64 10.11
N LYS A 237 6.23 33.77 9.96
CA LYS A 237 5.48 34.97 10.28
C LYS A 237 5.66 35.38 11.75
N LYS A 238 5.50 34.43 12.69
CA LYS A 238 5.70 34.67 14.13
C LYS A 238 7.12 35.08 14.44
N LEU A 239 8.12 34.39 13.89
CA LEU A 239 9.53 34.74 14.10
C LEU A 239 9.86 36.14 13.58
N THR A 240 9.38 36.46 12.36
CA THR A 240 9.57 37.79 11.76
C THR A 240 8.89 38.88 12.58
N ALA A 241 7.68 38.64 13.08
CA ALA A 241 6.95 39.61 13.90
C ALA A 241 7.70 39.90 15.21
N TRP A 242 8.10 38.89 15.97
CA TRP A 242 8.88 39.04 17.18
C TRP A 242 10.26 39.67 16.92
N GLY A 243 10.94 39.22 15.87
CA GLY A 243 12.22 39.78 15.45
C GLY A 243 12.12 41.28 15.12
N SER A 244 11.06 41.69 14.40
CA SER A 244 10.83 43.08 14.04
C SER A 244 10.56 43.98 15.27
N ILE A 245 9.82 43.46 16.27
CA ILE A 245 9.56 44.19 17.52
C ILE A 245 10.87 44.42 18.29
N VAL A 246 11.69 43.39 18.46
CA VAL A 246 12.98 43.48 19.14
C VAL A 246 13.95 44.38 18.37
N PHE A 247 14.03 44.19 17.05
CA PHE A 247 14.91 44.99 16.19
C PHE A 247 14.55 46.48 16.20
N GLY A 248 13.23 46.80 16.19
CA GLY A 248 12.78 48.19 16.30
C GLY A 248 13.25 48.89 17.59
N ALA A 249 13.11 48.22 18.74
CA ALA A 249 13.61 48.73 20.01
C ALA A 249 15.15 48.85 20.02
N THR A 250 15.86 47.84 19.48
CA THR A 250 17.33 47.83 19.40
C THR A 250 17.85 48.94 18.49
N LEU A 251 17.14 49.27 17.40
CA LEU A 251 17.50 50.38 16.51
C LEU A 251 17.52 51.72 17.26
N ILE A 252 16.46 52.00 18.06
CA ILE A 252 16.41 53.22 18.89
C ILE A 252 17.53 53.21 19.90
N ALA A 253 17.76 52.10 20.61
CA ALA A 253 18.86 51.98 21.57
C ALA A 253 20.22 52.18 20.90
N GLY A 254 20.43 51.67 19.69
CA GLY A 254 21.64 51.83 18.89
C GLY A 254 21.91 53.29 18.51
N ILE A 255 20.89 54.04 18.13
CA ILE A 255 21.01 55.48 17.79
C ILE A 255 21.45 56.25 19.05
N TYR A 256 20.81 56.04 20.19
CA TYR A 256 21.18 56.71 21.45
C TYR A 256 22.48 56.19 22.06
N GLY A 257 22.99 55.03 21.64
CA GLY A 257 24.29 54.47 22.01
C GLY A 257 25.46 54.98 21.15
N MET A 258 25.22 55.81 20.15
CA MET A 258 26.26 56.35 19.28
C MET A 258 27.07 57.43 19.99
N ASN A 259 28.40 57.50 19.79
CA ASN A 259 29.30 58.40 20.41
C ASN A 259 29.48 59.75 19.60
N PHE A 260 28.38 60.40 19.26
CA PHE A 260 28.43 61.69 18.59
C PHE A 260 28.63 62.84 19.60
N GLN A 261 29.44 63.84 19.24
CA GLN A 261 29.72 65.00 20.12
C GLN A 261 28.53 65.96 20.24
N HIS A 262 27.59 65.95 19.29
CA HIS A 262 26.45 66.86 19.26
C HIS A 262 25.16 66.04 19.17
N MET A 263 24.70 65.56 20.32
CA MET A 263 23.38 64.94 20.51
C MET A 263 22.58 65.74 21.53
N PRO A 264 21.75 66.74 21.11
CA PRO A 264 21.04 67.61 22.02
C PRO A 264 20.12 66.86 23.00
N GLU A 265 19.62 65.69 22.61
CA GLU A 265 18.73 64.85 23.43
C GLU A 265 19.43 64.26 24.66
N LEU A 266 20.77 64.09 24.65
CA LEU A 266 21.54 63.52 25.77
C LEU A 266 21.65 64.50 26.90
N GLY A 267 21.60 65.82 26.63
CA GLY A 267 21.63 66.92 27.63
C GLY A 267 20.25 67.24 28.23
N TRP A 268 19.17 66.57 27.71
CA TRP A 268 17.81 66.85 28.15
C TRP A 268 17.41 65.95 29.32
N PHE A 269 16.88 66.56 30.41
CA PHE A 269 16.46 65.81 31.60
C PHE A 269 15.47 64.67 31.29
N TRP A 270 14.57 64.86 30.31
CA TRP A 270 13.61 63.92 29.88
C TRP A 270 14.10 62.97 28.72
N GLY A 271 15.33 63.08 28.24
CA GLY A 271 15.89 62.38 27.14
C GLY A 271 15.83 60.85 27.32
N TYR A 272 16.22 60.33 28.49
CA TYR A 272 16.15 58.90 28.82
C TYR A 272 14.72 58.37 28.92
N PRO A 273 13.78 58.99 29.67
CA PRO A 273 12.40 58.61 29.66
C PRO A 273 11.75 58.66 28.26
N PHE A 274 12.11 59.67 27.45
CA PHE A 274 11.63 59.78 26.07
C PHE A 274 12.10 58.61 25.18
N ALA A 275 13.37 58.21 25.26
CA ALA A 275 13.91 57.08 24.52
C ALA A 275 13.21 55.77 24.92
N LEU A 276 13.05 55.51 26.22
CA LEU A 276 12.30 54.32 26.68
C LEU A 276 10.83 54.36 26.26
N GLY A 277 10.18 55.52 26.36
CA GLY A 277 8.80 55.69 25.91
C GLY A 277 8.64 55.46 24.40
N SER A 278 9.57 55.97 23.58
CA SER A 278 9.54 55.74 22.12
C SER A 278 9.75 54.27 21.75
N MET A 279 10.64 53.54 22.44
CA MET A 279 10.79 52.08 22.28
C MET A 279 9.52 51.34 22.66
N ALA A 280 8.89 51.68 23.77
CA ALA A 280 7.65 51.06 24.22
C ALA A 280 6.48 51.31 23.22
N VAL A 281 6.33 52.57 22.77
CA VAL A 281 5.32 52.93 21.77
C VAL A 281 5.56 52.20 20.45
N MET A 282 6.78 52.21 19.95
CA MET A 282 7.14 51.49 18.72
C MET A 282 6.81 49.97 18.82
N SER A 283 7.26 49.36 19.90
CA SER A 283 6.99 47.93 20.17
C SER A 283 5.49 47.65 20.25
N PHE A 284 4.73 48.50 20.92
CA PHE A 284 3.26 48.36 21.02
C PHE A 284 2.56 48.53 19.67
N VAL A 285 2.98 49.53 18.89
CA VAL A 285 2.43 49.76 17.55
C VAL A 285 2.69 48.53 16.63
N LEU A 286 3.94 48.07 16.61
CA LEU A 286 4.30 46.88 15.82
C LEU A 286 3.51 45.63 16.28
N TYR A 287 3.41 45.40 17.59
CA TYR A 287 2.61 44.31 18.15
C TYR A 287 1.14 44.39 17.69
N ARG A 288 0.53 45.60 17.76
CA ARG A 288 -0.85 45.83 17.29
C ARG A 288 -1.03 45.58 15.80
N ILE A 289 -0.05 45.95 14.97
CA ILE A 289 -0.06 45.73 13.52
C ILE A 289 0.02 44.24 13.23
N PHE A 290 0.99 43.55 13.84
CA PHE A 290 1.17 42.10 13.60
C PHE A 290 0.00 41.27 14.13
N LYS A 291 -0.56 41.63 15.30
CA LYS A 291 -1.77 40.97 15.84
C LYS A 291 -2.99 41.17 14.94
N ARG A 292 -3.17 42.35 14.30
CA ARG A 292 -4.26 42.60 13.35
C ARG A 292 -4.09 41.85 12.03
N ARG A 293 -2.89 41.43 11.71
CA ARG A 293 -2.58 40.66 10.49
C ARG A 293 -2.45 39.16 10.73
N ASP A 294 -2.83 38.65 11.91
CA ASP A 294 -2.69 37.26 12.33
C ASP A 294 -1.26 36.69 12.19
N TRP A 295 -0.27 37.52 12.50
CA TRP A 295 1.13 37.10 12.54
C TRP A 295 1.60 36.72 13.95
N LEU A 296 0.84 37.11 14.99
CA LEU A 296 1.07 36.80 16.40
C LEU A 296 -0.17 36.23 17.07
#